data_f9b36ede78c9a56e27030ccb1d438846
#
_entry.id   f9b36ede78c9a56e27030ccb1d438846
#
_cell.length_a   1.000
_cell.length_b   1.000
_cell.length_c   1.000
_cell.angle_alpha   90.00
_cell.angle_beta   90.00
_cell.angle_gamma   90.00
#
_symmetry.space_group_name_H-M   'P 1'
#
loop_
_entity.id
_entity.type
_entity.pdbx_description
1 polymer ?
#
loop_
_entity_poly.entity_id
_entity_poly.type
_entity_poly.pdbx_seq_one_letter_code
_entity_poly.pdbx_strand_id
1 'polypeptide(L)'
;MASIGGVRPFLLLCWVLLLASACATPAVPDAAPAVASLAPSAIGQGSTSATLPRMFQRTLQPGGMVAWTEQELRAIRSLSIAELPALPPDPSNRIADDSRAIELGRLIFFDTRFSVNRKISCATCHRPDLAFTDGLAKARGIGQTRRNTPGLIGVAWQTWFLWDGRRDSLWAQAVTPLEAPQEMGISRVEVVRTIASDADYRKRYEQLFGALPIETLDAEFPHRAGPFGDAVAATQWRSLADGIRRRINIAFANVGKSIAAFERTLAPAPGRFDRYAETLAKGGFGADSQLLDTDEVAGLRLFIDIDKTRCLNCHNGPLFTNHDFHNTGTGVRGSAGVDWGRIAGIADVWQDEFNCLGEYSDAARAACTALRFMPGSGQRHDVGAFKVPSLRNLSVTGPYMHDGRFATLEAVLEHYRSPAELNLALHELTPLDLTDTELKQLARFLHTLTERRFGPEERRMGKTSAGK
;
A
#
# COMPACT_ATOMS: atom_id res chain seq x y z
N MET A 1 -19.79 -48.53 58.01
CA MET A 1 -18.58 -49.10 58.65
C MET A 1 -17.42 -48.84 57.75
N ALA A 2 -16.50 -48.03 58.24
CA ALA A 2 -15.04 -47.98 58.04
C ALA A 2 -14.49 -47.98 56.59
N SER A 3 -13.54 -47.15 56.17
CA SER A 3 -12.45 -46.48 56.87
C SER A 3 -11.81 -45.44 55.95
N ILE A 4 -11.36 -44.40 56.56
CA ILE A 4 -10.62 -43.24 55.99
C ILE A 4 -9.16 -43.65 55.71
N GLY A 5 -8.60 -43.29 54.57
CA GLY A 5 -7.18 -43.38 54.25
C GLY A 5 -6.63 -42.09 53.72
N GLY A 6 -5.86 -41.36 54.51
CA GLY A 6 -5.30 -40.03 54.18
C GLY A 6 -4.09 -40.12 53.26
N VAL A 7 -3.93 -39.07 52.45
CA VAL A 7 -2.75 -38.83 51.63
C VAL A 7 -1.97 -37.65 52.21
N ARG A 8 -0.72 -37.91 52.59
CA ARG A 8 0.28 -36.93 53.04
C ARG A 8 0.87 -36.16 51.83
N PRO A 9 1.18 -34.88 51.95
CA PRO A 9 1.91 -34.14 50.91
C PRO A 9 3.42 -34.32 51.06
N PHE A 10 4.10 -34.67 49.95
CA PHE A 10 5.55 -34.66 49.85
C PHE A 10 6.03 -33.24 49.55
N LEU A 11 6.77 -32.64 50.47
CA LEU A 11 7.57 -31.45 50.29
C LEU A 11 8.88 -31.84 49.57
N LEU A 12 9.07 -31.37 48.32
CA LEU A 12 10.35 -31.38 47.65
C LEU A 12 11.06 -30.05 47.84
N LEU A 13 12.10 -30.04 48.64
CA LEU A 13 13.06 -28.95 48.75
C LEU A 13 13.95 -28.97 47.52
N CYS A 14 13.86 -27.95 46.65
CA CYS A 14 14.88 -27.67 45.62
C CYS A 14 15.92 -26.73 46.19
N TRP A 15 17.15 -27.21 46.29
CA TRP A 15 18.35 -26.43 46.55
C TRP A 15 18.72 -25.60 45.32
N VAL A 16 18.78 -24.30 45.48
CA VAL A 16 19.31 -23.37 44.47
C VAL A 16 20.79 -23.17 44.78
N LEU A 17 21.65 -23.72 43.94
CA LEU A 17 23.09 -23.46 43.93
C LEU A 17 23.32 -22.16 43.09
N LEU A 18 23.68 -21.11 43.78
CA LEU A 18 24.21 -19.86 43.19
C LEU A 18 25.67 -20.09 42.74
N LEU A 19 25.89 -20.28 41.44
CA LEU A 19 27.21 -20.11 40.83
C LEU A 19 27.35 -18.68 40.34
N ALA A 20 28.10 -17.89 41.07
CA ALA A 20 28.56 -16.58 40.64
C ALA A 20 29.67 -16.73 39.58
N SER A 21 29.33 -16.57 38.33
CA SER A 21 30.34 -16.40 37.26
C SER A 21 30.62 -14.91 37.11
N ALA A 22 31.84 -14.51 37.46
CA ALA A 22 32.39 -13.20 37.20
C ALA A 22 32.57 -12.99 35.68
N CYS A 23 31.73 -12.18 35.05
CA CYS A 23 32.00 -11.66 33.73
C CYS A 23 32.96 -10.49 33.83
N ALA A 24 34.19 -10.69 33.37
CA ALA A 24 35.13 -9.63 33.12
C ALA A 24 34.66 -8.79 31.91
N THR A 25 34.41 -7.50 32.14
CA THR A 25 34.19 -6.51 31.09
C THR A 25 35.50 -6.20 30.39
N PRO A 26 35.59 -6.21 29.06
CA PRO A 26 36.75 -5.69 28.36
C PRO A 26 36.78 -4.16 28.45
N ALA A 27 37.96 -3.61 28.78
CA ALA A 27 38.25 -2.19 28.85
C ALA A 27 38.08 -1.54 27.47
N VAL A 28 37.31 -0.45 27.43
CA VAL A 28 37.24 0.47 26.28
C VAL A 28 38.46 1.37 26.31
N PRO A 29 39.22 1.56 25.24
CA PRO A 29 40.32 2.51 25.21
C PRO A 29 39.75 3.93 25.11
N ASP A 30 40.07 4.77 26.10
CA ASP A 30 40.00 6.24 26.06
C ASP A 30 40.98 6.78 25.04
N ALA A 31 40.46 7.39 23.96
CA ALA A 31 41.12 8.45 23.22
C ALA A 31 40.18 9.07 22.19
N ALA A 32 39.40 10.07 22.60
CA ALA A 32 38.82 11.01 21.67
C ALA A 32 39.79 12.19 21.51
N PRO A 33 40.12 12.63 20.29
CA PRO A 33 40.93 13.83 20.10
C PRO A 33 40.11 15.08 20.46
N ALA A 34 40.76 15.99 21.20
CA ALA A 34 40.25 17.27 21.61
C ALA A 34 39.84 18.13 20.40
N VAL A 35 38.55 18.47 20.32
CA VAL A 35 38.04 19.48 19.40
C VAL A 35 38.43 20.84 19.96
N ALA A 36 39.34 21.54 19.26
CA ALA A 36 39.74 22.89 19.60
C ALA A 36 38.53 23.84 19.51
N SER A 37 38.25 24.51 20.63
CA SER A 37 37.29 25.60 20.74
C SER A 37 37.77 26.79 19.90
N LEU A 38 37.11 27.06 18.77
CA LEU A 38 37.22 28.32 18.06
C LEU A 38 36.27 29.32 18.70
N ALA A 39 36.81 30.32 19.37
CA ALA A 39 36.06 31.45 19.88
C ALA A 39 35.39 32.24 18.72
N PRO A 40 34.21 32.80 18.90
CA PRO A 40 33.55 33.58 17.86
C PRO A 40 34.27 34.95 17.72
N SER A 41 34.88 35.17 16.57
CA SER A 41 35.40 36.49 16.18
C SER A 41 34.24 37.44 15.96
N ALA A 42 34.31 38.61 16.57
CA ALA A 42 33.32 39.69 16.42
C ALA A 42 33.17 40.08 14.94
N ILE A 43 32.01 39.81 14.37
CA ILE A 43 31.63 40.34 13.06
C ILE A 43 31.02 41.71 13.27
N GLY A 44 31.69 42.71 12.71
CA GLY A 44 31.29 44.10 12.76
C GLY A 44 29.89 44.34 12.20
N GLN A 45 29.16 45.24 12.85
CA GLN A 45 27.93 45.81 12.37
C GLN A 45 28.16 46.60 11.07
N GLY A 46 28.02 45.91 9.93
CA GLY A 46 27.89 46.52 8.62
C GLY A 46 26.44 46.44 8.17
N SER A 47 25.71 47.51 8.39
CA SER A 47 24.41 47.75 7.78
C SER A 47 24.55 47.81 6.26
N THR A 48 24.40 46.68 5.57
CA THR A 48 24.07 46.69 4.16
C THR A 48 22.77 45.94 4.03
N SER A 49 21.68 46.66 3.73
CA SER A 49 20.43 46.15 3.21
C SER A 49 20.75 45.25 2.00
N ALA A 50 21.00 43.98 2.26
CA ALA A 50 21.08 42.99 1.21
C ALA A 50 19.67 42.83 0.67
N THR A 51 19.38 43.51 -0.42
CA THR A 51 18.23 43.26 -1.27
C THR A 51 18.28 41.78 -1.60
N LEU A 52 17.33 40.98 -1.03
CA LEU A 52 17.13 39.60 -1.41
C LEU A 52 17.10 39.51 -2.94
N PRO A 53 17.77 38.54 -3.56
CA PRO A 53 17.71 38.40 -5.00
C PRO A 53 16.26 38.39 -5.41
N ARG A 54 15.95 39.19 -6.43
CA ARG A 54 14.60 39.23 -7.06
C ARG A 54 14.24 37.84 -7.58
N MET A 55 13.78 36.99 -6.71
CA MET A 55 13.16 35.74 -7.08
C MET A 55 11.77 36.08 -7.62
N PHE A 56 11.61 35.88 -8.95
CA PHE A 56 10.33 35.81 -9.65
C PHE A 56 9.60 37.11 -9.93
N GLN A 57 10.03 37.86 -10.94
CA GLN A 57 9.12 38.68 -11.69
C GLN A 57 8.18 37.75 -12.47
N ARG A 58 6.97 37.56 -11.92
CA ARG A 58 5.89 36.85 -12.63
C ARG A 58 5.41 37.71 -13.80
N THR A 59 5.59 37.26 -15.02
CA THR A 59 5.09 37.94 -16.20
C THR A 59 3.59 37.63 -16.35
N LEU A 60 2.74 38.64 -16.44
CA LEU A 60 1.33 38.45 -16.77
C LEU A 60 1.18 38.04 -18.23
N GLN A 61 0.41 37.00 -18.47
CA GLN A 61 0.03 36.54 -19.81
C GLN A 61 -1.23 37.29 -20.30
N PRO A 62 -1.50 37.37 -21.64
CA PRO A 62 -2.75 37.89 -22.15
C PRO A 62 -3.93 37.11 -21.54
N GLY A 63 -4.83 37.81 -20.83
CA GLY A 63 -5.95 37.23 -20.10
C GLY A 63 -5.80 37.26 -18.58
N GLY A 64 -4.70 37.86 -18.03
CA GLY A 64 -4.54 38.09 -16.57
C GLY A 64 -4.03 36.89 -15.77
N MET A 65 -3.74 35.74 -16.40
CA MET A 65 -3.12 34.59 -15.74
C MET A 65 -1.62 34.81 -15.55
N VAL A 66 -1.12 34.48 -14.38
CA VAL A 66 0.32 34.51 -14.08
C VAL A 66 1.01 33.33 -14.76
N ALA A 67 2.03 33.62 -15.56
CA ALA A 67 2.82 32.59 -16.24
C ALA A 67 3.44 31.61 -15.22
N TRP A 68 3.62 30.36 -15.65
CA TRP A 68 4.41 29.36 -14.94
C TRP A 68 5.90 29.71 -15.04
N THR A 69 6.62 29.61 -13.94
CA THR A 69 8.09 29.63 -13.96
C THR A 69 8.64 28.32 -14.52
N GLU A 70 9.90 28.29 -14.92
CA GLU A 70 10.56 27.10 -15.39
C GLU A 70 10.63 25.98 -14.30
N GLN A 71 10.74 26.36 -13.04
CA GLN A 71 10.73 25.43 -11.93
C GLN A 71 9.35 24.80 -11.74
N GLU A 72 8.29 25.61 -11.79
CA GLU A 72 6.91 25.13 -11.75
C GLU A 72 6.62 24.19 -12.93
N LEU A 73 7.04 24.55 -14.14
CA LEU A 73 6.88 23.70 -15.33
C LEU A 73 7.59 22.35 -15.18
N ARG A 74 8.80 22.32 -14.62
CA ARG A 74 9.49 21.07 -14.34
C ARG A 74 8.73 20.22 -13.32
N ALA A 75 8.21 20.84 -12.26
CA ALA A 75 7.40 20.15 -11.26
C ALA A 75 6.11 19.58 -11.89
N ILE A 76 5.37 20.38 -12.66
CA ILE A 76 4.15 19.95 -13.37
C ILE A 76 4.45 18.77 -14.31
N ARG A 77 5.51 18.88 -15.08
CA ARG A 77 5.92 17.81 -16.01
C ARG A 77 6.21 16.50 -15.26
N SER A 78 6.97 16.57 -14.16
CA SER A 78 7.33 15.36 -13.37
C SER A 78 6.14 14.63 -12.77
N LEU A 79 5.00 15.30 -12.62
CA LEU A 79 3.75 14.74 -12.12
C LEU A 79 2.86 14.13 -13.23
N SER A 80 3.16 14.44 -14.49
CA SER A 80 2.37 13.95 -15.63
C SER A 80 2.51 12.44 -15.81
N ILE A 81 1.40 11.78 -16.15
CA ILE A 81 1.40 10.35 -16.48
C ILE A 81 2.30 10.02 -17.68
N ALA A 82 2.60 11.00 -18.53
CA ALA A 82 3.54 10.84 -19.66
C ALA A 82 4.97 10.51 -19.21
N GLU A 83 5.32 10.86 -17.97
CA GLU A 83 6.62 10.55 -17.37
C GLU A 83 6.60 9.22 -16.56
N LEU A 84 5.48 8.47 -16.59
CA LEU A 84 5.41 7.17 -15.91
C LEU A 84 6.43 6.22 -16.57
N PRO A 85 7.35 5.65 -15.78
CA PRO A 85 8.32 4.70 -16.31
C PRO A 85 7.62 3.44 -16.85
N ALA A 86 8.30 2.72 -17.72
CA ALA A 86 7.84 1.41 -18.17
C ALA A 86 7.49 0.52 -16.97
N LEU A 87 6.53 -0.38 -17.19
CA LEU A 87 6.12 -1.33 -16.15
C LEU A 87 7.34 -2.08 -15.59
N PRO A 88 7.62 -2.02 -14.29
CA PRO A 88 8.79 -2.68 -13.74
C PRO A 88 8.68 -4.20 -13.86
N PRO A 89 9.79 -4.92 -14.14
CA PRO A 89 9.79 -6.37 -14.12
C PRO A 89 9.50 -6.89 -12.70
N ASP A 90 8.84 -8.04 -12.62
CA ASP A 90 8.66 -8.76 -11.34
C ASP A 90 9.50 -10.04 -11.36
N PRO A 91 10.73 -10.02 -10.84
CA PRO A 91 11.60 -11.19 -10.85
C PRO A 91 11.07 -12.33 -9.97
N SER A 92 10.18 -12.03 -9.01
CA SER A 92 9.59 -13.02 -8.11
C SER A 92 8.42 -13.79 -8.74
N ASN A 93 7.97 -13.38 -9.92
CA ASN A 93 6.87 -13.97 -10.67
C ASN A 93 7.24 -14.13 -12.16
N ARG A 94 7.75 -15.28 -12.55
CA ARG A 94 8.20 -15.55 -13.93
C ARG A 94 7.09 -15.49 -14.99
N ILE A 95 5.82 -15.50 -14.58
CA ILE A 95 4.66 -15.41 -15.47
C ILE A 95 3.96 -14.04 -15.40
N ALA A 96 4.59 -13.04 -14.79
CA ALA A 96 4.00 -11.74 -14.50
C ALA A 96 3.37 -11.05 -15.71
N ASP A 97 3.93 -11.27 -16.91
CA ASP A 97 3.51 -10.63 -18.15
C ASP A 97 3.04 -11.67 -19.22
N ASP A 98 2.81 -12.94 -18.82
CA ASP A 98 2.27 -13.97 -19.70
C ASP A 98 0.76 -13.78 -19.88
N SER A 99 0.30 -13.63 -21.11
CA SER A 99 -1.12 -13.40 -21.45
C SER A 99 -2.05 -14.50 -20.94
N ARG A 100 -1.58 -15.76 -20.85
CA ARG A 100 -2.33 -16.89 -20.32
C ARG A 100 -2.50 -16.76 -18.79
N ALA A 101 -1.46 -16.27 -18.11
CA ALA A 101 -1.52 -15.99 -16.68
C ALA A 101 -2.43 -14.80 -16.36
N ILE A 102 -2.39 -13.75 -17.17
CA ILE A 102 -3.29 -12.61 -17.09
C ILE A 102 -4.75 -13.07 -17.17
N GLU A 103 -5.08 -13.93 -18.14
CA GLU A 103 -6.45 -14.42 -18.29
C GLU A 103 -6.88 -15.34 -17.14
N LEU A 104 -6.01 -16.25 -16.69
CA LEU A 104 -6.28 -17.08 -15.51
C LEU A 104 -6.50 -16.22 -14.27
N GLY A 105 -5.65 -15.25 -14.03
CA GLY A 105 -5.76 -14.31 -12.91
C GLY A 105 -7.03 -13.50 -12.96
N ARG A 106 -7.41 -13.02 -14.16
CA ARG A 106 -8.68 -12.32 -14.38
C ARG A 106 -9.88 -13.18 -14.00
N LEU A 107 -9.92 -14.42 -14.45
CA LEU A 107 -11.01 -15.35 -14.12
C LEU A 107 -11.10 -15.56 -12.60
N ILE A 108 -9.98 -15.81 -11.92
CA ILE A 108 -9.94 -16.01 -10.47
C ILE A 108 -10.37 -14.73 -9.73
N PHE A 109 -9.93 -13.55 -10.17
CA PHE A 109 -10.25 -12.26 -9.54
C PHE A 109 -11.75 -11.99 -9.44
N PHE A 110 -12.54 -12.44 -10.40
CA PHE A 110 -13.99 -12.24 -10.44
C PHE A 110 -14.80 -13.45 -9.91
N ASP A 111 -14.16 -14.58 -9.61
CA ASP A 111 -14.86 -15.81 -9.23
C ASP A 111 -15.07 -15.90 -7.71
N THR A 112 -16.33 -15.95 -7.32
CA THR A 112 -16.72 -16.05 -5.91
C THR A 112 -16.45 -17.43 -5.28
N ARG A 113 -16.15 -18.45 -6.07
CA ARG A 113 -15.80 -19.79 -5.57
C ARG A 113 -14.51 -19.82 -4.76
N PHE A 114 -13.69 -18.77 -4.89
CA PHE A 114 -12.46 -18.60 -4.10
C PHE A 114 -12.72 -17.95 -2.73
N SER A 115 -13.93 -18.00 -2.20
CA SER A 115 -14.25 -17.63 -0.82
C SER A 115 -14.99 -18.74 -0.10
N VAL A 116 -14.86 -18.81 1.23
CA VAL A 116 -15.44 -19.89 2.05
C VAL A 116 -16.97 -19.98 1.93
N ASN A 117 -17.64 -18.84 1.72
CA ASN A 117 -19.11 -18.78 1.55
C ASN A 117 -19.53 -18.76 0.07
N ARG A 118 -18.58 -18.76 -0.87
CA ARG A 118 -18.81 -18.69 -2.33
C ARG A 118 -19.60 -17.46 -2.79
N LYS A 119 -19.49 -16.34 -2.05
CA LYS A 119 -20.21 -15.08 -2.35
C LYS A 119 -19.27 -13.88 -2.50
N ILE A 120 -18.02 -14.02 -2.14
CA ILE A 120 -16.99 -12.96 -2.15
C ILE A 120 -15.96 -13.30 -3.20
N SER A 121 -15.58 -12.31 -4.00
CA SER A 121 -14.43 -12.37 -4.91
C SER A 121 -13.53 -11.14 -4.67
N CYS A 122 -12.35 -11.06 -5.29
CA CYS A 122 -11.53 -9.86 -5.24
C CYS A 122 -12.33 -8.63 -5.73
N ALA A 123 -13.14 -8.80 -6.78
CA ALA A 123 -13.99 -7.74 -7.33
C ALA A 123 -15.13 -7.29 -6.40
N THR A 124 -15.41 -7.99 -5.31
CA THR A 124 -16.38 -7.54 -4.29
C THR A 124 -15.86 -6.29 -3.57
N CYS A 125 -14.56 -6.26 -3.22
CA CYS A 125 -13.90 -5.12 -2.59
C CYS A 125 -13.16 -4.24 -3.62
N HIS A 126 -12.70 -4.79 -4.73
CA HIS A 126 -12.00 -4.08 -5.78
C HIS A 126 -12.89 -3.92 -7.02
N ARG A 127 -13.87 -3.02 -6.93
CA ARG A 127 -14.88 -2.78 -7.96
C ARG A 127 -14.30 -1.98 -9.13
N PRO A 128 -14.38 -2.47 -10.38
CA PRO A 128 -13.83 -1.77 -11.55
C PRO A 128 -14.40 -0.37 -11.78
N ASP A 129 -15.69 -0.15 -11.45
CA ASP A 129 -16.39 1.14 -11.60
C ASP A 129 -15.98 2.20 -10.55
N LEU A 130 -15.25 1.80 -9.51
CA LEU A 130 -14.73 2.65 -8.44
C LEU A 130 -13.19 2.67 -8.40
N ALA A 131 -12.53 2.61 -9.55
CA ALA A 131 -11.07 2.52 -9.64
C ALA A 131 -10.49 1.37 -8.78
N PHE A 132 -11.21 0.26 -8.70
CA PHE A 132 -10.87 -0.92 -7.91
C PHE A 132 -10.79 -0.65 -6.39
N THR A 133 -11.67 0.20 -5.87
CA THR A 133 -12.03 0.30 -4.44
C THR A 133 -13.47 -0.17 -4.20
N ASP A 134 -13.96 -0.14 -2.95
CA ASP A 134 -15.35 -0.52 -2.62
C ASP A 134 -16.24 0.67 -2.23
N GLY A 135 -15.65 1.85 -2.03
CA GLY A 135 -16.36 3.05 -1.56
C GLY A 135 -16.77 2.99 -0.08
N LEU A 136 -16.23 2.05 0.69
CA LEU A 136 -16.53 1.88 2.11
C LEU A 136 -15.36 2.34 2.97
N ALA A 137 -15.64 2.87 4.17
CA ALA A 137 -14.59 3.24 5.11
C ALA A 137 -13.74 2.02 5.51
N LYS A 138 -14.37 0.88 5.70
CA LYS A 138 -13.73 -0.41 6.00
C LYS A 138 -14.33 -1.47 5.11
N ALA A 139 -13.47 -2.25 4.44
CA ALA A 139 -13.93 -3.28 3.52
C ALA A 139 -14.84 -4.31 4.19
N ARG A 140 -15.77 -4.87 3.39
CA ARG A 140 -16.70 -5.91 3.81
C ARG A 140 -16.55 -7.14 2.92
N GLY A 141 -15.91 -8.16 3.48
CA GLY A 141 -15.88 -9.51 2.93
C GLY A 141 -16.84 -10.44 3.69
N ILE A 142 -16.31 -11.54 4.25
CA ILE A 142 -17.02 -12.42 5.20
C ILE A 142 -17.40 -11.65 6.47
N GLY A 143 -16.48 -10.81 6.94
CA GLY A 143 -16.67 -9.86 8.02
C GLY A 143 -16.31 -8.44 7.60
N GLN A 144 -15.98 -7.59 8.56
CA GLN A 144 -15.49 -6.24 8.32
C GLN A 144 -13.99 -6.18 8.62
N THR A 145 -13.21 -5.63 7.70
CA THR A 145 -11.77 -5.39 7.90
C THR A 145 -11.52 -4.20 8.82
N ARG A 146 -10.26 -4.04 9.24
CA ARG A 146 -9.86 -2.87 10.04
C ARG A 146 -9.54 -1.65 9.18
N ARG A 147 -9.25 -1.84 7.89
CA ARG A 147 -8.74 -0.82 6.98
C ARG A 147 -9.60 -0.67 5.74
N ASN A 148 -9.44 0.47 5.09
CA ASN A 148 -10.05 0.80 3.80
C ASN A 148 -9.44 -0.03 2.67
N THR A 149 -10.23 -0.30 1.63
CA THR A 149 -9.78 -0.98 0.41
C THR A 149 -8.93 -0.03 -0.44
N PRO A 150 -7.63 -0.27 -0.64
CA PRO A 150 -6.83 0.55 -1.55
C PRO A 150 -7.19 0.28 -3.00
N GLY A 151 -7.14 1.34 -3.84
CA GLY A 151 -7.31 1.18 -5.29
C GLY A 151 -6.18 0.40 -5.93
N LEU A 152 -6.47 -0.34 -7.02
CA LEU A 152 -5.47 -1.14 -7.73
C LEU A 152 -4.92 -0.49 -8.99
N ILE A 153 -5.45 0.66 -9.43
CA ILE A 153 -4.91 1.36 -10.59
C ILE A 153 -3.46 1.81 -10.30
N GLY A 154 -2.52 1.35 -11.12
CA GLY A 154 -1.10 1.63 -10.95
C GLY A 154 -0.41 0.80 -9.85
N VAL A 155 -1.06 -0.23 -9.32
CA VAL A 155 -0.52 -1.07 -8.24
C VAL A 155 0.82 -1.72 -8.60
N ALA A 156 1.04 -2.04 -9.87
CA ALA A 156 2.26 -2.71 -10.35
C ALA A 156 3.55 -1.86 -10.28
N TRP A 157 3.43 -0.55 -10.06
CA TRP A 157 4.59 0.33 -9.84
C TRP A 157 4.98 0.48 -8.37
N GLN A 158 4.27 -0.22 -7.46
CA GLN A 158 4.58 -0.20 -6.03
C GLN A 158 5.67 -1.22 -5.67
N THR A 159 6.46 -0.90 -4.65
CA THR A 159 7.48 -1.80 -4.09
C THR A 159 6.91 -2.59 -2.89
N TRP A 160 6.04 -1.95 -2.11
CA TRP A 160 5.42 -2.51 -0.92
C TRP A 160 3.91 -2.49 -1.07
N PHE A 161 3.24 -3.54 -0.61
CA PHE A 161 1.81 -3.73 -0.80
C PHE A 161 1.06 -3.69 0.54
N LEU A 162 -0.22 -3.35 0.47
CA LEU A 162 -1.09 -3.01 1.60
C LEU A 162 -0.68 -1.69 2.27
N TRP A 163 -1.50 -1.19 3.20
CA TRP A 163 -1.28 0.11 3.83
C TRP A 163 0.00 0.19 4.68
N ASP A 164 0.37 -0.92 5.32
CA ASP A 164 1.54 -1.06 6.18
C ASP A 164 2.75 -1.68 5.50
N GLY A 165 2.62 -2.03 4.22
CA GLY A 165 3.69 -2.63 3.44
C GLY A 165 4.10 -4.02 3.91
N ARG A 166 3.17 -4.79 4.49
CA ARG A 166 3.43 -6.15 5.00
C ARG A 166 3.58 -7.22 3.93
N ARG A 167 3.67 -6.81 2.66
CA ARG A 167 4.00 -7.68 1.52
C ARG A 167 4.97 -6.98 0.59
N ASP A 168 5.92 -7.71 0.06
CA ASP A 168 7.02 -7.23 -0.79
C ASP A 168 6.82 -7.54 -2.27
N SER A 169 5.76 -8.26 -2.61
CA SER A 169 5.40 -8.58 -3.99
C SER A 169 3.89 -8.58 -4.17
N LEU A 170 3.45 -8.30 -5.40
CA LEU A 170 2.02 -8.24 -5.72
C LEU A 170 1.37 -9.61 -5.57
N TRP A 171 2.07 -10.69 -5.93
CA TRP A 171 1.53 -12.04 -5.79
C TRP A 171 1.41 -12.51 -4.32
N ALA A 172 2.35 -12.11 -3.46
CA ALA A 172 2.25 -12.37 -2.02
C ALA A 172 1.07 -11.58 -1.40
N GLN A 173 0.83 -10.37 -1.90
CA GLN A 173 -0.36 -9.59 -1.51
C GLN A 173 -1.64 -10.29 -1.98
N ALA A 174 -1.70 -10.77 -3.24
CA ALA A 174 -2.89 -11.36 -3.83
C ALA A 174 -3.39 -12.62 -3.09
N VAL A 175 -2.52 -13.41 -2.46
CA VAL A 175 -2.93 -14.57 -1.66
C VAL A 175 -3.40 -14.20 -0.25
N THR A 176 -3.03 -13.03 0.27
CA THR A 176 -3.36 -12.62 1.64
C THR A 176 -4.88 -12.56 1.90
N PRO A 177 -5.72 -11.90 1.07
CA PRO A 177 -7.16 -11.83 1.29
C PRO A 177 -7.87 -13.18 1.17
N LEU A 178 -7.33 -14.14 0.40
CA LEU A 178 -7.91 -15.47 0.28
C LEU A 178 -8.02 -16.15 1.66
N GLU A 179 -6.95 -16.10 2.46
CA GLU A 179 -6.91 -16.75 3.78
C GLU A 179 -7.47 -15.87 4.92
N ALA A 180 -7.56 -14.55 4.73
CA ALA A 180 -8.00 -13.63 5.78
C ALA A 180 -9.46 -13.90 6.20
N PRO A 181 -9.74 -14.23 7.48
CA PRO A 181 -11.09 -14.63 7.91
C PRO A 181 -12.16 -13.55 7.74
N GLN A 182 -11.79 -12.27 7.76
CA GLN A 182 -12.71 -11.16 7.55
C GLN A 182 -12.91 -10.84 6.06
N GLU A 183 -12.04 -11.34 5.17
CA GLU A 183 -12.08 -11.06 3.73
C GLU A 183 -12.72 -12.23 2.97
N MET A 184 -11.94 -13.21 2.53
CA MET A 184 -12.47 -14.36 1.76
C MET A 184 -12.49 -15.66 2.57
N GLY A 185 -11.59 -15.84 3.54
CA GLY A 185 -11.59 -16.90 4.55
C GLY A 185 -11.52 -18.33 4.03
N ILE A 186 -11.05 -18.51 2.78
CA ILE A 186 -10.90 -19.84 2.17
C ILE A 186 -9.54 -20.45 2.56
N SER A 187 -9.47 -21.75 2.78
CA SER A 187 -8.21 -22.44 3.08
C SER A 187 -7.42 -22.75 1.81
N ARG A 188 -6.10 -22.92 1.95
CA ARG A 188 -5.20 -23.25 0.82
C ARG A 188 -5.64 -24.50 0.08
N VAL A 189 -6.07 -25.54 0.80
CA VAL A 189 -6.57 -26.78 0.20
C VAL A 189 -7.84 -26.52 -0.61
N GLU A 190 -8.78 -25.72 -0.12
CA GLU A 190 -9.99 -25.38 -0.88
C GLU A 190 -9.66 -24.60 -2.15
N VAL A 191 -8.69 -23.67 -2.13
CA VAL A 191 -8.23 -22.97 -3.33
C VAL A 191 -7.71 -23.96 -4.38
N VAL A 192 -6.84 -24.87 -3.96
CA VAL A 192 -6.27 -25.88 -4.88
C VAL A 192 -7.36 -26.85 -5.40
N ARG A 193 -8.32 -27.26 -4.54
CA ARG A 193 -9.46 -28.05 -4.96
C ARG A 193 -10.34 -27.35 -5.98
N THR A 194 -10.54 -26.03 -5.83
CA THR A 194 -11.31 -25.23 -6.79
C THR A 194 -10.67 -25.27 -8.17
N ILE A 195 -9.34 -25.10 -8.25
CA ILE A 195 -8.60 -25.24 -9.52
C ILE A 195 -8.69 -26.67 -10.06
N ALA A 196 -8.49 -27.67 -9.22
CA ALA A 196 -8.43 -29.07 -9.65
C ALA A 196 -9.77 -29.65 -10.12
N SER A 197 -10.87 -29.20 -9.52
CA SER A 197 -12.23 -29.71 -9.80
C SER A 197 -12.88 -29.10 -11.06
N ASP A 198 -12.35 -27.96 -11.53
CA ASP A 198 -12.83 -27.28 -12.74
C ASP A 198 -11.89 -27.59 -13.91
N ALA A 199 -12.39 -28.23 -14.95
CA ALA A 199 -11.58 -28.66 -16.09
C ALA A 199 -10.91 -27.51 -16.85
N ASP A 200 -11.55 -26.34 -16.95
CA ASP A 200 -10.97 -25.15 -17.61
C ASP A 200 -9.87 -24.52 -16.74
N TYR A 201 -10.12 -24.34 -15.44
CA TYR A 201 -9.10 -23.88 -14.51
C TYR A 201 -7.88 -24.82 -14.47
N ARG A 202 -8.12 -26.11 -14.35
CA ARG A 202 -7.07 -27.12 -14.35
C ARG A 202 -6.21 -27.05 -15.60
N LYS A 203 -6.83 -27.03 -16.78
CA LYS A 203 -6.15 -26.93 -18.09
C LYS A 203 -5.29 -25.66 -18.16
N ARG A 204 -5.84 -24.50 -17.78
CA ARG A 204 -5.11 -23.21 -17.79
C ARG A 204 -3.95 -23.21 -16.82
N TYR A 205 -4.14 -23.76 -15.62
CA TYR A 205 -3.09 -23.88 -14.64
C TYR A 205 -1.94 -24.78 -15.17
N GLU A 206 -2.27 -25.96 -15.68
CA GLU A 206 -1.29 -26.93 -16.17
C GLU A 206 -0.49 -26.40 -17.38
N GLN A 207 -1.08 -25.59 -18.22
CA GLN A 207 -0.38 -24.91 -19.32
C GLN A 207 0.70 -23.90 -18.87
N LEU A 208 0.59 -23.35 -17.66
CA LEU A 208 1.49 -22.34 -17.10
C LEU A 208 2.55 -22.98 -16.17
N PHE A 209 2.13 -23.93 -15.37
CA PHE A 209 2.90 -24.44 -14.23
C PHE A 209 3.23 -25.92 -14.31
N GLY A 210 2.73 -26.63 -15.32
CA GLY A 210 2.77 -28.09 -15.39
C GLY A 210 1.67 -28.73 -14.53
N ALA A 211 1.71 -30.05 -14.39
CA ALA A 211 0.72 -30.80 -13.65
C ALA A 211 0.48 -30.22 -12.25
N LEU A 212 -0.77 -30.19 -11.83
CA LEU A 212 -1.10 -29.83 -10.45
C LEU A 212 -0.31 -30.75 -9.49
N PRO A 213 0.38 -30.21 -8.50
CA PRO A 213 1.27 -30.98 -7.64
C PRO A 213 0.54 -31.95 -6.70
N ILE A 214 -0.77 -32.07 -6.83
CA ILE A 214 -1.63 -32.94 -6.03
C ILE A 214 -2.36 -33.86 -6.99
N GLU A 215 -1.78 -35.01 -7.24
CA GLU A 215 -2.31 -36.02 -8.16
C GLU A 215 -3.62 -36.68 -7.66
N THR A 216 -3.85 -36.68 -6.36
CA THR A 216 -5.02 -37.28 -5.75
C THR A 216 -5.57 -36.36 -4.65
N LEU A 217 -6.56 -35.56 -4.98
CA LEU A 217 -7.49 -35.01 -4.00
C LEU A 217 -8.60 -36.04 -3.77
N ASP A 218 -8.20 -37.22 -3.25
CA ASP A 218 -9.11 -38.30 -2.96
C ASP A 218 -10.08 -37.97 -1.79
N ALA A 219 -10.97 -38.90 -1.50
CA ALA A 219 -11.97 -38.72 -0.46
C ALA A 219 -11.38 -38.62 0.96
N GLU A 220 -10.14 -39.13 1.17
CA GLU A 220 -9.45 -39.13 2.46
C GLU A 220 -8.68 -37.84 2.71
N PHE A 221 -8.39 -37.07 1.63
CA PHE A 221 -7.67 -35.81 1.77
C PHE A 221 -8.59 -34.74 2.37
N PRO A 222 -8.16 -33.95 3.37
CA PRO A 222 -9.01 -32.98 4.03
C PRO A 222 -9.63 -31.99 3.04
N HIS A 223 -10.94 -31.76 3.15
CA HIS A 223 -11.62 -30.77 2.31
C HIS A 223 -11.15 -29.34 2.60
N ARG A 224 -10.81 -29.06 3.86
CA ARG A 224 -10.36 -27.75 4.35
C ARG A 224 -9.10 -27.95 5.19
N ALA A 225 -8.00 -27.37 4.74
CA ALA A 225 -6.78 -27.24 5.53
C ALA A 225 -5.98 -26.00 5.10
N GLY A 226 -5.49 -25.26 6.07
CA GLY A 226 -4.69 -24.07 5.88
C GLY A 226 -4.14 -23.56 7.21
N PRO A 227 -3.03 -22.79 7.23
CA PRO A 227 -2.40 -22.32 8.46
C PRO A 227 -3.28 -21.29 9.19
N PHE A 228 -4.16 -20.62 8.46
CA PHE A 228 -5.10 -19.60 8.95
C PHE A 228 -6.55 -20.10 8.87
N GLY A 229 -7.48 -19.41 9.49
CA GLY A 229 -8.89 -19.78 9.52
C GLY A 229 -9.33 -20.36 10.86
N ASP A 230 -10.28 -21.29 10.83
CA ASP A 230 -10.78 -21.93 12.05
C ASP A 230 -9.83 -23.01 12.60
N ALA A 231 -10.06 -23.40 13.86
CA ALA A 231 -9.22 -24.38 14.56
C ALA A 231 -9.16 -25.75 13.85
N VAL A 232 -10.23 -26.13 13.14
CA VAL A 232 -10.31 -27.43 12.42
C VAL A 232 -9.37 -27.39 11.23
N ALA A 233 -9.47 -26.35 10.38
CA ALA A 233 -8.60 -26.17 9.21
C ALA A 233 -7.13 -26.10 9.60
N ALA A 234 -6.80 -25.35 10.68
CA ALA A 234 -5.43 -25.24 11.19
C ALA A 234 -4.90 -26.57 11.75
N THR A 235 -5.74 -27.36 12.41
CA THR A 235 -5.36 -28.69 12.92
C THR A 235 -5.12 -29.67 11.78
N GLN A 236 -5.99 -29.71 10.80
CA GLN A 236 -5.81 -30.54 9.61
C GLN A 236 -4.55 -30.14 8.84
N TRP A 237 -4.27 -28.83 8.72
CA TRP A 237 -3.04 -28.35 8.10
C TRP A 237 -1.78 -28.89 8.79
N ARG A 238 -1.75 -28.81 10.12
CA ARG A 238 -0.61 -29.32 10.91
C ARG A 238 -0.43 -30.83 10.82
N SER A 239 -1.50 -31.59 10.58
CA SER A 239 -1.43 -33.05 10.41
C SER A 239 -0.91 -33.50 9.04
N LEU A 240 -0.89 -32.62 8.04
CA LEU A 240 -0.35 -32.92 6.72
C LEU A 240 1.18 -33.06 6.78
N ALA A 241 1.74 -34.02 6.04
CA ALA A 241 3.17 -34.15 5.86
C ALA A 241 3.76 -32.90 5.19
N ASP A 242 4.99 -32.54 5.52
CA ASP A 242 5.67 -31.33 5.00
C ASP A 242 5.70 -31.29 3.47
N GLY A 243 5.99 -32.41 2.82
CA GLY A 243 5.99 -32.49 1.37
C GLY A 243 4.61 -32.22 0.74
N ILE A 244 3.53 -32.56 1.43
CA ILE A 244 2.16 -32.24 0.99
C ILE A 244 1.89 -30.74 1.16
N ARG A 245 2.18 -30.19 2.34
CA ARG A 245 2.02 -28.74 2.61
C ARG A 245 2.80 -27.92 1.59
N ARG A 246 4.04 -28.31 1.30
CA ARG A 246 4.87 -27.64 0.30
C ARG A 246 4.22 -27.66 -1.09
N ARG A 247 3.67 -28.78 -1.54
CA ARG A 247 2.99 -28.88 -2.84
C ARG A 247 1.74 -28.01 -2.92
N ILE A 248 0.94 -27.97 -1.83
CA ILE A 248 -0.22 -27.07 -1.73
C ILE A 248 0.22 -25.61 -1.79
N ASN A 249 1.27 -25.22 -1.06
CA ASN A 249 1.81 -23.88 -1.05
C ASN A 249 2.32 -23.45 -2.44
N ILE A 250 2.96 -24.34 -3.20
CA ILE A 250 3.36 -24.07 -4.59
C ILE A 250 2.12 -23.73 -5.44
N ALA A 251 1.07 -24.55 -5.35
CA ALA A 251 -0.15 -24.32 -6.13
C ALA A 251 -0.86 -23.01 -5.69
N PHE A 252 -0.89 -22.74 -4.41
CA PHE A 252 -1.46 -21.52 -3.84
C PHE A 252 -0.68 -20.26 -4.26
N ALA A 253 0.64 -20.29 -4.21
CA ALA A 253 1.51 -19.22 -4.70
C ALA A 253 1.29 -18.98 -6.22
N ASN A 254 1.14 -20.04 -7.01
CA ASN A 254 0.87 -19.95 -8.44
C ASN A 254 -0.48 -19.27 -8.74
N VAL A 255 -1.50 -19.49 -7.90
CA VAL A 255 -2.77 -18.76 -7.97
C VAL A 255 -2.53 -17.26 -7.72
N GLY A 256 -1.77 -16.91 -6.68
CA GLY A 256 -1.40 -15.51 -6.41
C GLY A 256 -0.61 -14.88 -7.56
N LYS A 257 0.35 -15.61 -8.14
CA LYS A 257 1.14 -15.16 -9.30
C LYS A 257 0.26 -14.89 -10.51
N SER A 258 -0.79 -15.67 -10.73
CA SER A 258 -1.74 -15.43 -11.81
C SER A 258 -2.62 -14.21 -11.54
N ILE A 259 -3.13 -14.03 -10.31
CA ILE A 259 -3.90 -12.84 -9.93
C ILE A 259 -3.03 -11.58 -10.13
N ALA A 260 -1.79 -11.60 -9.65
CA ALA A 260 -0.84 -10.49 -9.81
C ALA A 260 -0.58 -10.17 -11.29
N ALA A 261 -0.49 -11.16 -12.17
CA ALA A 261 -0.35 -10.94 -13.61
C ALA A 261 -1.53 -10.13 -14.18
N PHE A 262 -2.76 -10.41 -13.74
CA PHE A 262 -3.94 -9.60 -14.10
C PHE A 262 -3.86 -8.18 -13.50
N GLU A 263 -3.53 -8.03 -12.22
CA GLU A 263 -3.45 -6.74 -11.55
C GLU A 263 -2.39 -5.82 -12.20
N ARG A 264 -1.32 -6.37 -12.73
CA ARG A 264 -0.29 -5.63 -13.49
C ARG A 264 -0.84 -4.97 -14.76
N THR A 265 -1.96 -5.43 -15.30
CA THR A 265 -2.62 -4.80 -16.44
C THR A 265 -3.42 -3.54 -16.09
N LEU A 266 -3.62 -3.26 -14.81
CA LEU A 266 -4.40 -2.13 -14.33
C LEU A 266 -3.58 -0.82 -14.36
N ALA A 267 -3.15 -0.44 -15.55
CA ALA A 267 -2.38 0.77 -15.77
C ALA A 267 -3.26 2.04 -15.61
N PRO A 268 -2.69 3.13 -15.05
CA PRO A 268 -3.39 4.41 -14.98
C PRO A 268 -3.53 5.05 -16.35
N ALA A 269 -4.57 5.84 -16.55
CA ALA A 269 -4.84 6.60 -17.75
C ALA A 269 -4.85 8.11 -17.46
N PRO A 270 -4.69 8.98 -18.49
CA PRO A 270 -4.65 10.43 -18.31
C PRO A 270 -5.94 11.00 -17.71
N GLY A 271 -5.80 11.84 -16.69
CA GLY A 271 -6.83 12.74 -16.18
C GLY A 271 -6.86 14.11 -16.89
N ARG A 272 -7.65 15.07 -16.38
CA ARG A 272 -7.67 16.44 -16.89
C ARG A 272 -6.34 17.15 -16.67
N PHE A 273 -5.73 16.95 -15.51
CA PHE A 273 -4.40 17.47 -15.19
C PHE A 273 -3.34 17.02 -16.22
N ASP A 274 -3.33 15.75 -16.61
CA ASP A 274 -2.31 15.24 -17.53
C ASP A 274 -2.40 15.91 -18.91
N ARG A 275 -3.61 16.11 -19.43
CA ARG A 275 -3.83 16.84 -20.69
C ARG A 275 -3.37 18.28 -20.58
N TYR A 276 -3.62 18.94 -19.43
CA TYR A 276 -3.11 20.27 -19.17
C TYR A 276 -1.58 20.31 -19.16
N ALA A 277 -0.93 19.38 -18.45
CA ALA A 277 0.51 19.27 -18.40
C ALA A 277 1.13 19.00 -19.80
N GLU A 278 0.48 18.16 -20.61
CA GLU A 278 0.89 17.89 -21.98
C GLU A 278 0.80 19.15 -22.88
N THR A 279 -0.26 19.95 -22.73
CA THR A 279 -0.41 21.22 -23.46
C THR A 279 0.70 22.18 -23.09
N LEU A 280 1.04 22.32 -21.81
CA LEU A 280 2.15 23.15 -21.36
C LEU A 280 3.50 22.66 -21.91
N ALA A 281 3.74 21.34 -21.95
CA ALA A 281 4.96 20.76 -22.48
C ALA A 281 5.16 21.03 -23.97
N LYS A 282 4.07 21.22 -24.73
CA LYS A 282 4.09 21.59 -26.16
C LYS A 282 4.21 23.11 -26.41
N GLY A 283 4.45 23.90 -25.37
CA GLY A 283 4.55 25.36 -25.47
C GLY A 283 3.20 26.08 -25.59
N GLY A 284 2.10 25.36 -25.34
CA GLY A 284 0.78 25.95 -25.22
C GLY A 284 0.69 26.79 -23.94
N PHE A 285 0.19 28.00 -24.07
CA PHE A 285 -0.03 28.88 -22.92
C PHE A 285 -1.33 28.53 -22.26
N GLY A 286 -1.53 27.45 -21.58
CA GLY A 286 -2.68 27.18 -20.68
C GLY A 286 -4.05 27.82 -21.02
N ALA A 287 -4.13 28.50 -22.16
CA ALA A 287 -5.29 29.21 -22.67
C ALA A 287 -6.41 28.29 -23.17
N ASP A 288 -6.18 26.98 -23.23
CA ASP A 288 -7.28 26.01 -23.22
C ASP A 288 -7.87 25.96 -21.81
N SER A 289 -8.53 27.09 -21.44
CA SER A 289 -9.29 27.30 -20.20
C SER A 289 -10.37 26.22 -19.95
N GLN A 290 -10.53 25.30 -20.87
CA GLN A 290 -11.41 24.14 -20.77
C GLN A 290 -10.76 22.94 -20.07
N LEU A 291 -9.43 22.88 -19.93
CA LEU A 291 -8.75 21.76 -19.27
C LEU A 291 -8.70 21.92 -17.76
N LEU A 292 -8.19 23.07 -17.28
CA LEU A 292 -8.24 23.47 -15.87
C LEU A 292 -8.77 24.89 -15.76
N ASP A 293 -9.67 25.14 -14.83
CA ASP A 293 -10.13 26.50 -14.55
C ASP A 293 -9.17 27.25 -13.60
N THR A 294 -9.48 28.51 -13.33
CA THR A 294 -8.62 29.40 -12.52
C THR A 294 -8.37 28.85 -11.11
N ASP A 295 -9.38 28.28 -10.47
CA ASP A 295 -9.24 27.70 -9.12
C ASP A 295 -8.45 26.41 -9.13
N GLU A 296 -8.61 25.58 -10.15
CA GLU A 296 -7.84 24.34 -10.33
C GLU A 296 -6.35 24.64 -10.61
N VAL A 297 -6.07 25.69 -11.39
CA VAL A 297 -4.70 26.19 -11.62
C VAL A 297 -4.11 26.76 -10.33
N ALA A 298 -4.88 27.51 -9.55
CA ALA A 298 -4.44 28.02 -8.25
C ALA A 298 -4.15 26.85 -7.28
N GLY A 299 -5.01 25.83 -7.25
CA GLY A 299 -4.82 24.61 -6.47
C GLY A 299 -3.58 23.82 -6.89
N LEU A 300 -3.31 23.69 -8.19
CA LEU A 300 -2.06 23.09 -8.70
C LEU A 300 -0.83 23.86 -8.22
N ARG A 301 -0.89 25.20 -8.25
CA ARG A 301 0.21 26.05 -7.78
C ARG A 301 0.48 25.86 -6.30
N LEU A 302 -0.57 25.78 -5.48
CA LEU A 302 -0.46 25.45 -4.06
C LEU A 302 0.14 24.05 -3.87
N PHE A 303 -0.31 23.07 -4.65
CA PHE A 303 0.17 21.68 -4.51
C PHE A 303 1.69 21.55 -4.77
N ILE A 304 2.23 22.29 -5.76
CA ILE A 304 3.66 22.25 -6.10
C ILE A 304 4.51 23.23 -5.28
N ASP A 305 3.91 24.06 -4.43
CA ASP A 305 4.61 24.99 -3.55
C ASP A 305 5.15 24.26 -2.33
N ILE A 306 6.45 23.92 -2.37
CA ILE A 306 7.14 23.17 -1.31
C ILE A 306 7.34 23.96 -0.02
N ASP A 307 7.29 25.29 -0.08
CA ASP A 307 7.44 26.14 1.11
C ASP A 307 6.12 26.27 1.84
N LYS A 308 5.01 26.34 1.11
CA LYS A 308 3.68 26.55 1.68
C LYS A 308 2.96 25.26 2.07
N THR A 309 2.88 24.27 1.16
CA THR A 309 2.04 23.08 1.39
C THR A 309 2.81 21.79 1.56
N ARG A 310 4.02 21.71 1.03
CA ARG A 310 4.91 20.54 1.11
C ARG A 310 4.31 19.23 0.56
N CYS A 311 3.23 19.28 -0.22
CA CYS A 311 2.58 18.08 -0.76
C CYS A 311 3.53 17.21 -1.58
N LEU A 312 4.45 17.85 -2.35
CA LEU A 312 5.44 17.16 -3.16
C LEU A 312 6.46 16.33 -2.37
N ASN A 313 6.63 16.55 -1.07
CA ASN A 313 7.58 15.75 -0.27
C ASN A 313 7.17 14.27 -0.23
N CYS A 314 5.87 14.02 -0.23
CA CYS A 314 5.29 12.67 -0.19
C CYS A 314 4.57 12.31 -1.50
N HIS A 315 3.85 13.26 -2.10
CA HIS A 315 3.02 13.04 -3.28
C HIS A 315 3.68 13.56 -4.55
N ASN A 316 4.80 12.95 -4.95
CA ASN A 316 5.57 13.29 -6.14
C ASN A 316 5.48 12.21 -7.23
N GLY A 317 6.09 12.50 -8.38
CA GLY A 317 6.10 11.59 -9.53
C GLY A 317 4.74 11.35 -10.18
N PRO A 318 4.68 10.59 -11.27
CA PRO A 318 3.49 10.44 -12.11
C PRO A 318 2.28 9.81 -11.41
N LEU A 319 2.49 9.06 -10.36
CA LEU A 319 1.43 8.47 -9.53
C LEU A 319 1.09 9.30 -8.30
N PHE A 320 1.72 10.46 -8.11
CA PHE A 320 1.53 11.31 -6.92
C PHE A 320 1.78 10.54 -5.62
N THR A 321 2.87 9.80 -5.57
CA THR A 321 3.34 9.06 -4.39
C THR A 321 4.84 8.79 -4.51
N ASN A 322 5.56 8.88 -3.39
CA ASN A 322 6.94 8.42 -3.28
C ASN A 322 7.04 6.94 -2.91
N HIS A 323 5.89 6.26 -2.69
CA HIS A 323 5.77 4.88 -2.21
C HIS A 323 6.39 4.61 -0.84
N ASP A 324 6.79 5.63 -0.11
CA ASP A 324 7.39 5.53 1.22
C ASP A 324 6.32 5.55 2.33
N PHE A 325 6.75 5.46 3.58
CA PHE A 325 5.87 5.36 4.74
C PHE A 325 6.00 6.61 5.61
N HIS A 326 4.85 7.23 5.90
CA HIS A 326 4.81 8.45 6.71
C HIS A 326 3.72 8.39 7.78
N ASN A 327 4.03 8.96 8.93
CA ASN A 327 3.06 9.10 10.02
C ASN A 327 2.35 10.46 9.91
N THR A 328 1.14 10.43 9.40
CA THR A 328 0.26 11.60 9.26
C THR A 328 -0.69 11.79 10.46
N GLY A 329 -0.37 11.23 11.61
CA GLY A 329 -1.23 11.31 12.80
C GLY A 329 -2.51 10.49 12.73
N THR A 330 -2.66 9.63 11.72
CA THR A 330 -3.86 8.81 11.53
C THR A 330 -3.74 7.39 12.11
N GLY A 331 -2.53 6.94 12.47
CA GLY A 331 -2.25 5.58 12.94
C GLY A 331 -2.67 5.25 14.36
N VAL A 332 -3.03 6.25 15.18
CA VAL A 332 -3.22 6.04 16.60
C VAL A 332 -4.67 6.28 17.04
N ARG A 333 -5.29 5.22 17.57
CA ARG A 333 -6.64 5.14 18.16
C ARG A 333 -7.83 5.38 17.22
N GLY A 334 -8.28 4.28 16.60
CA GLY A 334 -9.70 4.12 16.28
C GLY A 334 -10.41 3.32 17.39
N SER A 335 -11.72 3.21 17.34
CA SER A 335 -12.55 2.37 18.23
C SER A 335 -12.14 0.89 18.29
N ALA A 336 -11.26 0.44 17.37
CA ALA A 336 -10.75 -0.93 17.27
C ALA A 336 -9.33 -1.13 17.85
N GLY A 337 -8.79 -0.14 18.61
CA GLY A 337 -7.44 -0.20 19.19
C GLY A 337 -6.37 0.53 18.34
N VAL A 338 -5.11 0.33 18.70
CA VAL A 338 -3.95 0.96 18.02
C VAL A 338 -3.67 0.23 16.72
N ASP A 339 -3.52 0.98 15.61
CA ASP A 339 -2.93 0.48 14.37
C ASP A 339 -1.45 0.90 14.30
N TRP A 340 -0.56 -0.07 14.45
CA TRP A 340 0.88 0.17 14.53
C TRP A 340 1.52 0.55 13.19
N GLY A 341 0.81 0.36 12.08
CA GLY A 341 1.30 0.72 10.74
C GLY A 341 2.56 -0.04 10.32
N ARG A 342 3.52 0.66 9.73
CA ARG A 342 4.73 0.10 9.12
C ARG A 342 5.56 -0.76 10.07
N ILE A 343 5.65 -0.40 11.35
CA ILE A 343 6.46 -1.17 12.31
C ILE A 343 5.97 -2.62 12.45
N ALA A 344 4.65 -2.84 12.42
CA ALA A 344 4.07 -4.18 12.39
C ALA A 344 4.27 -4.83 11.01
N GLY A 345 4.09 -4.07 9.93
CA GLY A 345 4.27 -4.54 8.57
C GLY A 345 5.67 -5.07 8.28
N ILE A 346 6.72 -4.49 8.85
CA ILE A 346 8.11 -4.98 8.73
C ILE A 346 8.23 -6.39 9.33
N ALA A 347 7.69 -6.61 10.52
CA ALA A 347 7.72 -7.93 11.15
C ALA A 347 6.95 -8.97 10.33
N ASP A 348 5.78 -8.59 9.81
CA ASP A 348 4.95 -9.47 8.98
C ASP A 348 5.64 -9.88 7.67
N VAL A 349 6.36 -8.97 6.99
CA VAL A 349 7.10 -9.28 5.76
C VAL A 349 8.20 -10.31 6.04
N TRP A 350 8.96 -10.15 7.14
CA TRP A 350 10.04 -11.09 7.46
C TRP A 350 9.52 -12.48 7.83
N GLN A 351 8.31 -12.58 8.36
CA GLN A 351 7.68 -13.86 8.73
C GLN A 351 6.88 -14.49 7.57
N ASP A 352 6.67 -13.78 6.47
CA ASP A 352 5.89 -14.29 5.35
C ASP A 352 6.68 -15.33 4.56
N GLU A 353 6.16 -16.55 4.47
CA GLU A 353 6.74 -17.62 3.65
C GLU A 353 6.66 -17.34 2.14
N PHE A 354 5.80 -16.40 1.72
CA PHE A 354 5.60 -16.00 0.33
C PHE A 354 6.39 -14.74 -0.05
N ASN A 355 7.31 -14.26 0.78
CA ASN A 355 8.14 -13.11 0.41
C ASN A 355 9.14 -13.44 -0.71
N CYS A 356 9.74 -12.42 -1.31
CA CYS A 356 10.68 -12.56 -2.43
C CYS A 356 11.88 -13.47 -2.12
N LEU A 357 12.33 -13.54 -0.87
CA LEU A 357 13.43 -14.43 -0.43
C LEU A 357 12.96 -15.84 -0.09
N GLY A 358 11.65 -16.08 -0.07
CA GLY A 358 11.02 -17.33 0.28
C GLY A 358 11.12 -18.39 -0.82
N GLU A 359 10.80 -19.62 -0.46
CA GLU A 359 10.92 -20.80 -1.31
C GLU A 359 10.02 -20.75 -2.57
N TYR A 360 8.90 -20.00 -2.51
CA TYR A 360 7.90 -19.96 -3.57
C TYR A 360 8.13 -18.82 -4.58
N SER A 361 9.15 -17.99 -4.35
CA SER A 361 9.58 -16.94 -5.26
C SER A 361 10.35 -17.52 -6.46
N ASP A 362 10.16 -16.96 -7.66
CA ASP A 362 10.97 -17.29 -8.83
C ASP A 362 12.28 -16.48 -8.89
N ALA A 363 12.47 -15.51 -8.00
CA ALA A 363 13.61 -14.60 -8.02
C ALA A 363 14.90 -15.27 -7.56
N ALA A 364 15.99 -14.96 -8.24
CA ALA A 364 17.29 -15.13 -7.61
C ALA A 364 17.40 -14.19 -6.40
N ARG A 365 18.01 -14.66 -5.29
CA ARG A 365 18.14 -13.89 -4.05
C ARG A 365 18.66 -12.46 -4.25
N ALA A 366 19.56 -12.27 -5.22
CA ALA A 366 20.13 -10.96 -5.55
C ALA A 366 19.08 -9.96 -6.11
N ALA A 367 18.02 -10.46 -6.73
CA ALA A 367 16.97 -9.63 -7.32
C ALA A 367 15.94 -9.11 -6.29
N CYS A 368 15.89 -9.68 -5.09
CA CYS A 368 15.01 -9.25 -4.00
C CYS A 368 15.58 -8.00 -3.28
N THR A 369 15.88 -6.93 -4.01
CA THR A 369 16.61 -5.76 -3.50
C THR A 369 15.85 -5.06 -2.38
N ALA A 370 14.56 -4.83 -2.52
CA ALA A 370 13.75 -4.14 -1.51
C ALA A 370 13.82 -4.85 -0.15
N LEU A 371 13.61 -6.16 -0.13
CA LEU A 371 13.63 -6.94 1.11
C LEU A 371 15.06 -7.10 1.68
N ARG A 372 16.06 -7.27 0.83
CA ARG A 372 17.46 -7.42 1.28
C ARG A 372 18.01 -6.18 1.98
N PHE A 373 17.52 -5.00 1.64
CA PHE A 373 17.94 -3.73 2.26
C PHE A 373 16.96 -3.21 3.30
N MET A 374 15.84 -3.92 3.51
CA MET A 374 14.89 -3.58 4.57
C MET A 374 15.51 -3.92 5.94
N PRO A 375 15.41 -3.00 6.94
CA PRO A 375 15.82 -3.32 8.30
C PRO A 375 15.11 -4.56 8.86
N GLY A 376 15.80 -5.36 9.67
CA GLY A 376 15.23 -6.55 10.31
C GLY A 376 14.17 -6.24 11.38
N SER A 377 14.11 -4.99 11.84
CA SER A 377 13.12 -4.49 12.79
C SER A 377 12.74 -3.05 12.47
N GLY A 378 11.50 -2.69 12.77
CA GLY A 378 11.03 -1.32 12.61
C GLY A 378 11.69 -0.34 13.57
N GLN A 379 11.74 0.92 13.17
CA GLN A 379 12.29 2.03 13.94
C GLN A 379 11.15 2.91 14.50
N ARG A 380 11.51 3.91 15.32
CA ARG A 380 10.50 4.76 15.97
C ARG A 380 9.62 5.52 14.96
N HIS A 381 10.16 5.92 13.82
CA HIS A 381 9.40 6.63 12.77
C HIS A 381 8.40 5.72 12.05
N ASP A 382 8.58 4.38 12.10
CA ASP A 382 7.63 3.43 11.50
C ASP A 382 6.34 3.25 12.31
N VAL A 383 6.33 3.74 13.55
CA VAL A 383 5.16 3.64 14.45
C VAL A 383 4.03 4.51 13.93
N GLY A 384 2.90 3.89 13.54
CA GLY A 384 1.75 4.59 13.00
C GLY A 384 1.96 5.19 11.62
N ALA A 385 3.06 4.84 10.95
CA ALA A 385 3.34 5.23 9.57
C ALA A 385 2.60 4.30 8.59
N PHE A 386 2.08 4.88 7.51
CA PHE A 386 1.41 4.16 6.43
C PHE A 386 1.99 4.56 5.08
N LYS A 387 1.91 3.64 4.14
CA LYS A 387 2.38 3.88 2.77
C LYS A 387 1.61 5.04 2.15
N VAL A 388 2.34 5.97 1.54
CA VAL A 388 1.74 7.08 0.79
C VAL A 388 0.94 6.52 -0.38
N PRO A 389 -0.39 6.74 -0.42
CA PRO A 389 -1.20 6.26 -1.53
C PRO A 389 -1.02 7.15 -2.77
N SER A 390 -1.28 6.59 -3.94
CA SER A 390 -1.46 7.40 -5.14
C SER A 390 -2.64 8.37 -4.96
N LEU A 391 -2.50 9.60 -5.46
CA LEU A 391 -3.62 10.54 -5.51
C LEU A 391 -4.42 10.46 -6.83
N ARG A 392 -4.12 9.50 -7.68
CA ARG A 392 -4.91 9.25 -8.89
C ARG A 392 -6.30 8.73 -8.54
N ASN A 393 -7.30 9.18 -9.28
CA ASN A 393 -8.69 8.74 -9.13
C ASN A 393 -9.40 9.13 -7.82
N LEU A 394 -8.91 10.16 -7.10
CA LEU A 394 -9.47 10.56 -5.80
C LEU A 394 -10.97 10.84 -5.81
N SER A 395 -11.55 11.31 -6.92
CA SER A 395 -13.01 11.56 -7.00
C SER A 395 -13.87 10.30 -6.81
N VAL A 396 -13.28 9.10 -6.86
CA VAL A 396 -14.02 7.83 -6.77
C VAL A 396 -13.48 6.88 -5.72
N THR A 397 -12.30 7.17 -5.14
CA THR A 397 -11.63 6.28 -4.19
C THR A 397 -11.85 6.64 -2.72
N GLY A 398 -12.73 7.61 -2.43
CA GLY A 398 -13.16 7.87 -1.06
C GLY A 398 -13.96 6.71 -0.46
N PRO A 399 -14.05 6.62 0.90
CA PRO A 399 -13.44 7.49 1.90
C PRO A 399 -11.93 7.33 2.02
N TYR A 400 -11.26 8.31 2.64
CA TYR A 400 -9.82 8.48 2.60
C TYR A 400 -9.12 8.03 3.89
N MET A 401 -7.80 7.88 3.81
CA MET A 401 -6.86 7.31 4.77
C MET A 401 -7.00 5.78 4.90
N HIS A 402 -6.03 5.19 5.58
CA HIS A 402 -5.94 3.72 5.75
C HIS A 402 -7.16 3.10 6.44
N ASP A 403 -7.92 3.87 7.20
CA ASP A 403 -9.12 3.42 7.93
C ASP A 403 -10.42 4.09 7.43
N GLY A 404 -10.34 4.87 6.34
CA GLY A 404 -11.50 5.50 5.72
C GLY A 404 -12.18 6.57 6.58
N ARG A 405 -11.43 7.21 7.50
CA ARG A 405 -12.01 8.15 8.49
C ARG A 405 -12.53 9.45 7.91
N PHE A 406 -12.05 9.88 6.75
CA PHE A 406 -12.47 11.11 6.09
C PHE A 406 -13.33 10.82 4.87
N ALA A 407 -14.55 11.32 4.88
CA ALA A 407 -15.51 11.10 3.79
C ALA A 407 -15.22 11.95 2.55
N THR A 408 -14.56 13.10 2.71
CA THR A 408 -14.30 14.08 1.63
C THR A 408 -12.84 14.52 1.59
N LEU A 409 -12.40 15.07 0.45
CA LEU A 409 -11.05 15.63 0.30
C LEU A 409 -10.87 16.87 1.16
N GLU A 410 -11.91 17.68 1.32
CA GLU A 410 -11.87 18.86 2.19
C GLU A 410 -11.58 18.45 3.64
N ALA A 411 -12.18 17.36 4.13
CA ALA A 411 -11.91 16.86 5.47
C ALA A 411 -10.46 16.35 5.62
N VAL A 412 -9.88 15.76 4.57
CA VAL A 412 -8.45 15.40 4.52
C VAL A 412 -7.58 16.65 4.60
N LEU A 413 -7.86 17.65 3.78
CA LEU A 413 -7.08 18.89 3.73
C LEU A 413 -7.20 19.69 5.03
N GLU A 414 -8.37 19.66 5.67
CA GLU A 414 -8.56 20.24 7.00
C GLU A 414 -7.69 19.55 8.06
N HIS A 415 -7.56 18.22 8.00
CA HIS A 415 -6.65 17.49 8.88
C HIS A 415 -5.17 17.91 8.65
N TYR A 416 -4.75 18.20 7.42
CA TYR A 416 -3.41 18.73 7.14
C TYR A 416 -3.25 20.20 7.58
N ARG A 417 -4.31 21.01 7.47
CA ARG A 417 -4.31 22.39 7.97
C ARG A 417 -4.20 22.46 9.49
N SER A 418 -4.90 21.59 10.18
CA SER A 418 -4.96 21.54 11.64
C SER A 418 -4.90 20.09 12.14
N PRO A 419 -3.72 19.45 12.09
CA PRO A 419 -3.58 18.09 12.59
C PRO A 419 -3.86 18.05 14.10
N ALA A 420 -4.69 17.10 14.52
CA ALA A 420 -4.95 16.90 15.94
C ALA A 420 -3.65 16.53 16.68
N GLU A 421 -3.43 17.13 17.84
CA GLU A 421 -2.34 16.73 18.73
C GLU A 421 -2.55 15.27 19.21
N LEU A 422 -1.78 14.35 18.68
CA LEU A 422 -1.83 12.94 19.07
C LEU A 422 -0.62 12.60 19.93
N ASN A 423 -0.87 12.37 21.20
CA ASN A 423 0.13 12.20 22.26
C ASN A 423 0.97 10.90 22.19
N LEU A 424 0.88 10.06 21.16
CA LEU A 424 1.49 8.72 21.20
C LEU A 424 2.57 8.45 20.13
N ALA A 425 2.68 9.25 19.09
CA ALA A 425 3.72 9.10 18.09
C ALA A 425 4.07 10.47 17.51
N LEU A 426 5.33 10.67 17.19
CA LEU A 426 5.78 11.84 16.46
C LEU A 426 5.22 11.78 15.04
N HIS A 427 4.11 12.46 14.76
CA HIS A 427 3.66 12.63 13.39
C HIS A 427 4.52 13.67 12.67
N GLU A 428 4.60 13.53 11.35
CA GLU A 428 5.46 14.35 10.49
C GLU A 428 4.75 15.63 10.00
N LEU A 429 3.44 15.76 10.29
CA LEU A 429 2.67 16.89 9.84
C LEU A 429 3.02 18.16 10.62
N THR A 430 3.24 19.22 9.87
CA THR A 430 3.26 20.59 10.38
C THR A 430 1.97 21.27 9.89
N PRO A 431 1.23 22.00 10.76
CA PRO A 431 0.04 22.74 10.34
C PRO A 431 0.31 23.58 9.09
N LEU A 432 -0.62 23.54 8.14
CA LEU A 432 -0.52 24.33 6.91
C LEU A 432 -1.26 25.67 7.09
N ASP A 433 -0.58 26.77 6.75
CA ASP A 433 -1.20 28.10 6.70
C ASP A 433 -2.00 28.25 5.39
N LEU A 434 -3.24 27.77 5.41
CA LEU A 434 -4.16 27.79 4.28
C LEU A 434 -5.45 28.52 4.64
N THR A 435 -5.87 29.44 3.79
CA THR A 435 -7.20 30.02 3.84
C THR A 435 -8.26 29.01 3.36
N ASP A 436 -9.53 29.25 3.68
CA ASP A 436 -10.64 28.40 3.19
C ASP A 436 -10.75 28.39 1.66
N THR A 437 -10.38 29.49 1.00
CA THR A 437 -10.32 29.57 -0.46
C THR A 437 -9.23 28.66 -1.01
N GLU A 438 -8.02 28.70 -0.46
CA GLU A 438 -6.90 27.88 -0.89
C GLU A 438 -7.15 26.38 -0.64
N LEU A 439 -7.80 26.03 0.47
CA LEU A 439 -8.21 24.66 0.73
C LEU A 439 -9.18 24.15 -0.33
N LYS A 440 -10.18 24.95 -0.73
CA LYS A 440 -11.11 24.59 -1.81
C LYS A 440 -10.40 24.50 -3.17
N GLN A 441 -9.45 25.36 -3.45
CA GLN A 441 -8.66 25.33 -4.68
C GLN A 441 -7.80 24.06 -4.75
N LEU A 442 -7.14 23.66 -3.67
CA LEU A 442 -6.43 22.39 -3.58
C LEU A 442 -7.36 21.19 -3.83
N ALA A 443 -8.53 21.14 -3.19
CA ALA A 443 -9.49 20.06 -3.40
C ALA A 443 -9.93 19.98 -4.87
N ARG A 444 -10.22 21.12 -5.50
CA ARG A 444 -10.59 21.20 -6.92
C ARG A 444 -9.48 20.67 -7.82
N PHE A 445 -8.23 21.06 -7.58
CA PHE A 445 -7.08 20.50 -8.31
C PHE A 445 -7.01 18.98 -8.15
N LEU A 446 -7.10 18.43 -6.94
CA LEU A 446 -7.03 17.01 -6.69
C LEU A 446 -8.09 16.21 -7.44
N HIS A 447 -9.28 16.76 -7.65
CA HIS A 447 -10.31 16.13 -8.48
C HIS A 447 -9.91 15.99 -9.96
N THR A 448 -9.01 16.83 -10.46
CA THR A 448 -8.54 16.76 -11.86
C THR A 448 -7.65 15.56 -12.15
N LEU A 449 -7.15 14.89 -11.10
CA LEU A 449 -6.31 13.68 -11.17
C LEU A 449 -7.10 12.41 -11.49
N THR A 450 -8.42 12.52 -11.64
CA THR A 450 -9.31 11.40 -11.93
C THR A 450 -9.36 11.15 -13.43
N GLU A 451 -9.17 9.89 -13.81
CA GLU A 451 -9.26 9.43 -15.18
C GLU A 451 -10.64 9.68 -15.77
N ARG A 452 -10.70 9.95 -17.08
CA ARG A 452 -11.97 10.26 -17.76
C ARG A 452 -13.02 9.15 -17.55
N ARG A 453 -12.64 7.88 -17.65
CA ARG A 453 -13.56 6.73 -17.48
C ARG A 453 -14.29 6.70 -16.14
N PHE A 454 -13.76 7.40 -15.11
CA PHE A 454 -14.39 7.54 -13.79
C PHE A 454 -15.00 8.94 -13.58
N GLY A 455 -14.99 9.81 -14.59
CA GLY A 455 -15.50 11.17 -14.53
C GLY A 455 -17.03 11.22 -14.33
N PRO A 456 -17.56 12.38 -13.89
CA PRO A 456 -19.01 12.56 -13.64
C PRO A 456 -19.88 12.30 -14.88
N GLU A 457 -19.39 12.64 -16.07
CA GLU A 457 -20.12 12.51 -17.34
C GLU A 457 -20.30 11.05 -17.74
N GLU A 458 -19.27 10.23 -17.64
CA GLU A 458 -19.35 8.83 -18.03
C GLU A 458 -20.10 7.97 -16.99
N ARG A 459 -20.07 8.36 -15.71
CA ARG A 459 -20.93 7.74 -14.69
C ARG A 459 -22.42 7.99 -14.93
N ARG A 460 -22.80 9.10 -15.58
CA ARG A 460 -24.20 9.35 -16.00
C ARG A 460 -24.61 8.45 -17.15
N MET A 461 -23.72 8.23 -18.15
CA MET A 461 -24.01 7.36 -19.30
C MET A 461 -24.06 5.88 -18.93
N GLY A 462 -23.21 5.39 -18.02
CA GLY A 462 -23.21 4.01 -17.55
C GLY A 462 -24.47 3.62 -16.76
N LYS A 463 -25.10 4.57 -16.05
CA LYS A 463 -26.37 4.33 -15.33
C LYS A 463 -27.59 4.21 -16.27
N THR A 464 -27.51 4.77 -17.47
CA THR A 464 -28.59 4.69 -18.48
C THR A 464 -28.52 3.40 -19.30
N SER A 465 -27.36 2.75 -19.39
CA SER A 465 -27.19 1.47 -20.14
C SER A 465 -27.42 0.22 -19.30
N ALA A 466 -27.37 0.31 -17.97
CA ALA A 466 -27.64 -0.81 -17.05
C ALA A 466 -29.15 -1.01 -16.72
N GLY A 467 -30.03 -0.20 -17.31
CA GLY A 467 -31.47 -0.21 -17.10
C GLY A 467 -32.30 -0.65 -18.32
N LYS A 468 -31.68 -1.42 -19.25
CA LYS A 468 -32.44 -2.04 -20.37
C LYS A 468 -32.23 -3.55 -20.38
#